data_cb5998dec6151b2038ed9c1841e045ad
#
_entry.id   cb5998dec6151b2038ed9c1841e045ad
#
_cell.length_a   1.000
_cell.length_b   1.000
_cell.length_c   1.000
_cell.angle_alpha   90.00
_cell.angle_beta   90.00
_cell.angle_gamma   90.00
#
_symmetry.space_group_name_H-M   'P 1'
#
loop_
_entity.id
_entity.type
_entity.pdbx_description
1 polymer ?
#
loop_
_entity_poly.entity_id
_entity_poly.type
_entity_poly.pdbx_seq_one_letter_code
_entity_poly.pdbx_strand_id
1 'polypeptide(L)'
;MNPHDRSHRFLRPACLPFHHSRVKQVARYLAKGKADTLIGVNPEELAQVLSAELARSGLDIGPVPAQIPLERPKNREHGDYATSIALQLAKAAGKNPRELAALVAPVFGAIPGIAKVDVAGPGFINITLAQGAQSAIVREVLSQGAKYGQGSALAGLHINLEFISANPTGPLHLGHTRWAAVGDALGRVLAAAGAKVTQEFYINDRGNQMDLFGASVEAAALGLPIPENGYQGEYIGDLAKTLVAADKSILDLSGAARTTEFRERAYKLQLAQQQGVLETFQTHFDVWFSERTLHESGAVEHGMDKLRKQGHVFELEDATWLRTTDYGDDKDRVLIKSDGSYTYFSSDTAYYINKRERGFDICIYML
;
A
#
# COMPACT_ATOMS: atom_id res chain seq x y z
N MET A 1 -2.41 -17.75 37.09
CA MET A 1 -1.62 -17.58 35.87
C MET A 1 -2.55 -16.98 34.83
N ASN A 2 -2.25 -15.80 34.36
CA ASN A 2 -3.16 -14.92 33.59
C ASN A 2 -3.14 -15.27 32.10
N PRO A 3 -4.28 -15.57 31.41
CA PRO A 3 -4.30 -16.04 30.03
C PRO A 3 -4.23 -14.92 28.97
N HIS A 4 -3.93 -13.69 29.32
CA HIS A 4 -4.09 -12.53 28.44
C HIS A 4 -2.79 -11.96 27.84
N ASP A 5 -1.69 -12.71 27.82
CA ASP A 5 -0.45 -12.26 27.14
C ASP A 5 -0.19 -13.07 25.86
N ARG A 6 -1.05 -12.89 24.85
CA ARG A 6 -0.73 -13.21 23.47
C ARG A 6 -0.43 -11.89 22.74
N SER A 7 0.80 -11.40 22.93
CA SER A 7 1.35 -10.39 22.04
C SER A 7 1.33 -10.93 20.60
N HIS A 8 0.42 -10.43 19.78
CA HIS A 8 0.46 -10.59 18.34
C HIS A 8 1.75 -9.93 17.83
N ARG A 9 2.83 -10.70 17.76
CA ARG A 9 4.00 -10.34 16.97
C ARG A 9 3.57 -10.44 15.51
N PHE A 10 3.26 -9.29 14.92
CA PHE A 10 3.10 -9.18 13.48
C PHE A 10 4.36 -9.75 12.82
N LEU A 11 4.18 -10.82 12.07
CA LEU A 11 5.20 -11.36 11.19
C LEU A 11 5.50 -10.28 10.15
N ARG A 12 6.71 -9.74 10.15
CA ARG A 12 7.19 -8.99 8.99
C ARG A 12 7.21 -9.97 7.83
N PRO A 13 6.62 -9.65 6.66
CA PRO A 13 6.73 -10.50 5.49
C PRO A 13 8.21 -10.77 5.24
N ALA A 14 8.59 -12.04 5.12
CA ALA A 14 9.94 -12.40 4.72
C ALA A 14 10.22 -11.75 3.37
N CYS A 15 11.06 -10.71 3.36
CA CYS A 15 11.49 -10.05 2.14
C CYS A 15 12.38 -11.01 1.38
N LEU A 16 11.82 -11.72 0.41
CA LEU A 16 12.62 -12.43 -0.59
C LEU A 16 13.57 -11.42 -1.28
N PRO A 17 14.82 -11.78 -1.58
CA PRO A 17 15.90 -10.84 -1.99
C PRO A 17 15.66 -10.05 -3.28
N PHE A 18 14.52 -10.19 -3.92
CA PHE A 18 14.16 -9.46 -5.14
C PHE A 18 13.84 -7.96 -4.94
N HIS A 19 13.73 -7.48 -3.70
CA HIS A 19 13.23 -6.13 -3.43
C HIS A 19 14.26 -5.00 -3.59
N HIS A 20 15.55 -5.24 -3.35
CA HIS A 20 16.54 -4.14 -3.31
C HIS A 20 16.90 -3.54 -4.68
N SER A 21 16.84 -4.33 -5.76
CA SER A 21 17.16 -3.83 -7.10
C SER A 21 16.01 -3.04 -7.74
N ARG A 22 14.75 -3.39 -7.46
CA ARG A 22 13.57 -2.75 -8.06
C ARG A 22 13.10 -1.49 -7.32
N VAL A 23 13.25 -1.42 -6.00
CA VAL A 23 13.02 -0.15 -5.27
C VAL A 23 13.99 0.94 -5.76
N LYS A 24 15.24 0.58 -6.06
CA LYS A 24 16.18 1.50 -6.73
C LYS A 24 15.77 1.84 -8.17
N GLN A 25 15.02 0.98 -8.83
CA GLN A 25 14.51 1.21 -10.18
C GLN A 25 13.31 2.15 -10.16
N VAL A 26 12.39 2.02 -9.20
CA VAL A 26 11.29 2.97 -8.97
C VAL A 26 11.84 4.36 -8.62
N ALA A 27 12.84 4.44 -7.73
CA ALA A 27 13.50 5.69 -7.42
C ALA A 27 14.22 6.32 -8.64
N ARG A 28 14.73 5.50 -9.57
CA ARG A 28 15.32 5.97 -10.84
C ARG A 28 14.27 6.40 -11.87
N TYR A 29 13.06 5.80 -11.85
CA TYR A 29 11.95 6.23 -12.71
C TYR A 29 11.39 7.59 -12.29
N LEU A 30 11.34 7.86 -10.99
CA LEU A 30 10.92 9.16 -10.46
C LEU A 30 11.89 10.32 -10.83
N ALA A 31 13.14 9.99 -11.22
CA ALA A 31 14.17 10.98 -11.57
C ALA A 31 14.24 11.35 -13.06
N LYS A 32 13.39 10.80 -13.94
CA LYS A 32 13.45 11.00 -15.41
C LYS A 32 12.28 11.80 -16.00
N GLY A 33 11.71 12.78 -15.26
CA GLY A 33 10.78 13.75 -15.84
C GLY A 33 11.51 14.78 -16.73
N LYS A 34 11.08 14.91 -17.98
CA LYS A 34 11.64 15.88 -18.95
C LYS A 34 11.41 17.32 -18.52
N ALA A 35 12.49 18.07 -18.41
CA ALA A 35 12.47 19.52 -18.31
C ALA A 35 12.28 20.13 -19.71
N ASP A 36 11.07 20.46 -20.07
CA ASP A 36 10.73 21.40 -21.14
C ASP A 36 9.27 21.84 -21.00
N THR A 37 8.98 22.64 -20.01
CA THR A 37 7.80 23.55 -20.05
C THR A 37 7.85 24.49 -18.85
N LEU A 38 7.52 25.75 -19.10
CA LEU A 38 7.29 26.89 -18.19
C LEU A 38 7.12 26.46 -16.71
N ILE A 39 7.99 26.96 -15.84
CA ILE A 39 7.98 26.73 -14.41
C ILE A 39 6.58 26.94 -13.86
N GLY A 40 5.85 25.86 -13.78
CA GLY A 40 4.65 25.77 -12.97
C GLY A 40 5.05 25.88 -11.50
N VAL A 41 4.18 26.41 -10.66
CA VAL A 41 4.41 26.70 -9.23
C VAL A 41 4.54 25.41 -8.38
N ASN A 42 4.92 24.28 -8.98
CA ASN A 42 5.27 23.08 -8.27
C ASN A 42 6.64 23.27 -7.62
N PRO A 43 6.73 23.27 -6.26
CA PRO A 43 7.99 23.48 -5.56
C PRO A 43 9.08 22.47 -5.94
N GLU A 44 8.71 21.24 -6.29
CA GLU A 44 9.68 20.20 -6.68
C GLU A 44 10.29 20.48 -8.04
N GLU A 45 9.48 20.91 -9.02
CA GLU A 45 9.97 21.30 -10.34
C GLU A 45 10.85 22.55 -10.24
N LEU A 46 10.42 23.55 -9.48
CA LEU A 46 11.22 24.74 -9.23
C LEU A 46 12.56 24.37 -8.57
N ALA A 47 12.58 23.50 -7.57
CA ALA A 47 13.78 23.03 -6.90
C ALA A 47 14.75 22.33 -7.86
N GLN A 48 14.24 21.54 -8.81
CA GLN A 48 15.03 20.87 -9.86
C GLN A 48 15.61 21.87 -10.86
N VAL A 49 14.81 22.84 -11.30
CA VAL A 49 15.26 23.88 -12.24
C VAL A 49 16.33 24.76 -11.59
N LEU A 50 16.12 25.21 -10.35
CA LEU A 50 17.11 25.96 -9.58
C LEU A 50 18.43 25.17 -9.43
N SER A 51 18.35 23.89 -9.16
CA SER A 51 19.49 22.98 -9.06
C SER A 51 20.25 22.89 -10.39
N ALA A 52 19.53 22.65 -11.47
CA ALA A 52 20.11 22.52 -12.82
C ALA A 52 20.79 23.80 -13.27
N GLU A 53 20.16 24.96 -13.08
CA GLU A 53 20.74 26.26 -13.46
C GLU A 53 21.93 26.63 -12.58
N LEU A 54 21.87 26.33 -11.27
CA LEU A 54 23.01 26.53 -10.38
C LEU A 54 24.21 25.64 -10.77
N ALA A 55 23.96 24.39 -11.14
CA ALA A 55 25.02 23.48 -11.61
C ALA A 55 25.65 23.94 -12.93
N ARG A 56 24.86 24.60 -13.81
CA ARG A 56 25.34 25.15 -15.10
C ARG A 56 26.03 26.52 -14.97
N SER A 57 25.87 27.19 -13.83
CA SER A 57 26.32 28.58 -13.65
C SER A 57 27.85 28.77 -13.75
N GLY A 58 28.62 27.70 -13.66
CA GLY A 58 30.10 27.76 -13.61
C GLY A 58 30.68 28.32 -12.33
N LEU A 59 29.86 28.54 -11.29
CA LEU A 59 30.33 28.96 -9.98
C LEU A 59 31.08 27.81 -9.29
N ASP A 60 32.26 28.10 -8.78
CA ASP A 60 33.03 27.15 -7.94
C ASP A 60 32.42 27.09 -6.52
N ILE A 61 31.45 26.20 -6.36
CA ILE A 61 30.63 26.09 -5.12
C ILE A 61 30.53 24.65 -4.61
N GLY A 62 31.32 23.75 -5.19
CA GLY A 62 31.24 22.33 -4.88
C GLY A 62 30.02 21.63 -5.49
N PRO A 63 29.72 20.38 -5.11
CA PRO A 63 28.63 19.60 -5.70
C PRO A 63 27.25 20.19 -5.33
N VAL A 64 26.48 20.55 -6.36
CA VAL A 64 25.11 21.03 -6.19
C VAL A 64 24.17 19.83 -5.95
N PRO A 65 23.29 19.86 -4.94
CA PRO A 65 22.35 18.77 -4.70
C PRO A 65 21.34 18.65 -5.84
N ALA A 66 20.85 17.44 -6.12
CA ALA A 66 19.89 17.17 -7.19
C ALA A 66 18.56 17.96 -7.03
N GLN A 67 18.22 18.33 -5.81
CA GLN A 67 17.10 19.20 -5.48
C GLN A 67 17.56 20.26 -4.46
N ILE A 68 17.28 21.53 -4.75
CA ILE A 68 17.51 22.62 -3.80
C ILE A 68 16.38 22.64 -2.79
N PRO A 69 16.66 22.68 -1.47
CA PRO A 69 15.62 22.78 -0.45
C PRO A 69 14.86 24.10 -0.60
N LEU A 70 13.54 24.00 -0.76
CA LEU A 70 12.64 25.15 -0.84
C LEU A 70 11.64 25.10 0.31
N GLU A 71 11.44 26.22 0.97
CA GLU A 71 10.46 26.40 2.04
C GLU A 71 9.54 27.57 1.69
N ARG A 72 8.29 27.51 2.14
CA ARG A 72 7.39 28.68 2.07
C ARG A 72 7.64 29.58 3.28
N PRO A 73 8.06 30.85 3.09
CA PRO A 73 8.25 31.77 4.21
C PRO A 73 6.95 31.97 4.99
N LYS A 74 7.05 32.08 6.30
CA LYS A 74 5.88 32.41 7.15
C LYS A 74 5.34 33.82 6.86
N ASN A 75 6.24 34.78 6.55
CA ASN A 75 5.86 36.13 6.14
C ASN A 75 5.93 36.23 4.61
N ARG A 76 4.80 36.59 3.98
CA ARG A 76 4.68 36.77 2.52
C ARG A 76 5.54 37.88 1.94
N GLU A 77 5.99 38.82 2.74
CA GLU A 77 6.96 39.86 2.32
C GLU A 77 8.30 39.30 1.89
N HIS A 78 8.61 38.08 2.35
CA HIS A 78 9.83 37.33 2.00
C HIS A 78 9.70 36.52 0.71
N GLY A 79 8.68 36.79 -0.12
CA GLY A 79 8.43 36.10 -1.38
C GLY A 79 7.61 34.81 -1.26
N ASP A 80 7.54 34.06 -2.35
CA ASP A 80 6.77 32.82 -2.44
C ASP A 80 7.54 31.61 -1.88
N TYR A 81 8.88 31.62 -2.03
CA TYR A 81 9.78 30.57 -1.57
C TYR A 81 11.05 31.16 -0.98
N ALA A 82 11.68 30.40 -0.07
CA ALA A 82 13.00 30.66 0.47
C ALA A 82 13.87 29.41 0.37
N THR A 83 15.18 29.60 0.18
CA THR A 83 16.14 28.50 0.21
C THR A 83 17.35 28.82 1.07
N SER A 84 17.86 27.79 1.74
CA SER A 84 19.10 27.82 2.52
C SER A 84 20.31 27.28 1.76
N ILE A 85 20.24 27.14 0.43
CA ILE A 85 21.28 26.46 -0.37
C ILE A 85 22.65 27.12 -0.21
N ALA A 86 22.74 28.44 -0.11
CA ALA A 86 24.01 29.13 0.08
C ALA A 86 24.64 28.83 1.44
N LEU A 87 23.81 28.64 2.49
CA LEU A 87 24.30 28.22 3.82
C LEU A 87 24.87 26.77 3.74
N GLN A 88 24.25 25.89 2.98
CA GLN A 88 24.70 24.50 2.84
C GLN A 88 26.00 24.38 2.04
N LEU A 89 26.15 25.17 0.97
CA LEU A 89 27.29 25.11 0.08
C LEU A 89 28.47 25.98 0.52
N ALA A 90 28.29 26.90 1.48
CA ALA A 90 29.29 27.86 1.91
C ALA A 90 30.62 27.23 2.30
N LYS A 91 30.58 26.12 3.06
CA LYS A 91 31.80 25.42 3.48
C LYS A 91 32.54 24.80 2.30
N ALA A 92 31.85 24.20 1.35
CA ALA A 92 32.45 23.60 0.15
C ALA A 92 33.00 24.66 -0.79
N ALA A 93 32.33 25.81 -0.90
CA ALA A 93 32.74 26.96 -1.68
C ALA A 93 33.86 27.80 -1.04
N GLY A 94 34.23 27.56 0.23
CA GLY A 94 35.18 28.37 0.97
C GLY A 94 34.77 29.83 1.10
N LYS A 95 33.46 30.12 1.11
CA LYS A 95 32.93 31.49 1.10
C LYS A 95 31.98 31.73 2.28
N ASN A 96 31.84 33.01 2.64
CA ASN A 96 30.77 33.40 3.57
C ASN A 96 29.40 33.09 2.97
N PRO A 97 28.44 32.53 3.72
CA PRO A 97 27.12 32.16 3.18
C PRO A 97 26.38 33.33 2.51
N ARG A 98 26.49 34.55 3.06
CA ARG A 98 25.82 35.72 2.48
C ARG A 98 26.48 36.17 1.18
N GLU A 99 27.81 36.07 1.10
CA GLU A 99 28.54 36.34 -0.14
C GLU A 99 28.18 35.31 -1.21
N LEU A 100 28.12 34.03 -0.83
CA LEU A 100 27.67 32.98 -1.75
C LEU A 100 26.26 33.21 -2.20
N ALA A 101 25.33 33.57 -1.32
CA ALA A 101 23.97 33.92 -1.67
C ALA A 101 23.88 35.05 -2.69
N ALA A 102 24.74 36.06 -2.57
CA ALA A 102 24.82 37.18 -3.50
C ALA A 102 25.32 36.74 -4.91
N LEU A 103 26.16 35.70 -4.99
CA LEU A 103 26.60 35.10 -6.26
C LEU A 103 25.54 34.20 -6.89
N VAL A 104 24.76 33.52 -6.07
CA VAL A 104 23.68 32.59 -6.53
C VAL A 104 22.41 33.34 -6.91
N ALA A 105 22.06 34.43 -6.25
CA ALA A 105 20.84 35.19 -6.49
C ALA A 105 20.65 35.64 -7.96
N PRO A 106 21.66 36.16 -8.67
CA PRO A 106 21.53 36.49 -10.09
C PRO A 106 21.26 35.28 -10.97
N VAL A 107 21.82 34.10 -10.66
CA VAL A 107 21.57 32.86 -11.39
C VAL A 107 20.10 32.51 -11.30
N PHE A 108 19.52 32.56 -10.11
CA PHE A 108 18.10 32.31 -9.91
C PHE A 108 17.22 33.40 -10.53
N GLY A 109 17.63 34.66 -10.44
CA GLY A 109 16.89 35.79 -11.02
C GLY A 109 16.83 35.77 -12.55
N ALA A 110 17.73 35.06 -13.21
CA ALA A 110 17.71 34.88 -14.67
C ALA A 110 16.73 33.83 -15.16
N ILE A 111 16.15 33.03 -14.24
CA ILE A 111 15.24 31.95 -14.60
C ILE A 111 13.87 32.50 -14.98
N PRO A 112 13.33 32.16 -16.18
CA PRO A 112 11.99 32.61 -16.58
C PRO A 112 10.91 32.21 -15.58
N GLY A 113 10.06 33.16 -15.20
CA GLY A 113 9.01 32.95 -14.19
C GLY A 113 9.40 33.36 -12.76
N ILE A 114 10.65 33.76 -12.52
CA ILE A 114 11.08 34.40 -11.29
C ILE A 114 11.06 35.93 -11.50
N ALA A 115 10.31 36.65 -10.65
CA ALA A 115 10.18 38.09 -10.73
C ALA A 115 11.25 38.81 -9.90
N LYS A 116 11.65 38.23 -8.76
CA LYS A 116 12.59 38.87 -7.84
C LYS A 116 13.31 37.80 -7.02
N VAL A 117 14.58 38.06 -6.71
CA VAL A 117 15.38 37.26 -5.79
C VAL A 117 16.08 38.20 -4.82
N ASP A 118 15.88 37.99 -3.53
CA ASP A 118 16.47 38.78 -2.45
C ASP A 118 17.34 37.92 -1.52
N VAL A 119 18.49 38.44 -1.13
CA VAL A 119 19.34 37.82 -0.11
C VAL A 119 18.94 38.34 1.27
N ALA A 120 18.59 37.43 2.18
CA ALA A 120 18.12 37.76 3.51
C ALA A 120 18.98 37.09 4.61
N GLY A 121 19.09 37.76 5.75
CA GLY A 121 19.76 37.24 6.94
C GLY A 121 21.19 36.77 6.67
N PRO A 122 21.58 35.59 7.22
CA PRO A 122 22.94 35.07 7.11
C PRO A 122 23.27 34.43 5.75
N GLY A 123 22.35 34.40 4.80
CA GLY A 123 22.54 33.76 3.48
C GLY A 123 21.33 32.98 2.97
N PHE A 124 20.13 33.29 3.44
CA PHE A 124 18.89 32.84 2.81
C PHE A 124 18.65 33.57 1.51
N ILE A 125 18.05 32.87 0.54
CA ILE A 125 17.67 33.45 -0.72
C ILE A 125 16.15 33.34 -0.85
N ASN A 126 15.49 34.50 -0.90
CA ASN A 126 14.04 34.61 -1.05
C ASN A 126 13.70 34.77 -2.53
N ILE A 127 12.70 34.04 -3.00
CA ILE A 127 12.29 33.99 -4.40
C ILE A 127 10.83 34.42 -4.51
N THR A 128 10.58 35.43 -5.33
CA THR A 128 9.23 35.87 -5.69
C THR A 128 8.95 35.48 -7.13
N LEU A 129 7.85 34.78 -7.36
CA LEU A 129 7.42 34.36 -8.69
C LEU A 129 6.72 35.50 -9.44
N ALA A 130 6.83 35.50 -10.75
CA ALA A 130 6.09 36.43 -11.59
C ALA A 130 4.58 36.14 -11.52
N GLN A 131 3.74 37.19 -11.52
CA GLN A 131 2.27 37.05 -11.51
C GLN A 131 1.75 36.16 -12.65
N GLY A 132 2.42 36.17 -13.81
CA GLY A 132 2.11 35.29 -14.92
C GLY A 132 2.27 33.81 -14.65
N ALA A 133 3.16 33.41 -13.75
CA ALA A 133 3.38 32.01 -13.38
C ALA A 133 2.17 31.42 -12.64
N GLN A 134 1.56 32.17 -11.72
CA GLN A 134 0.34 31.77 -11.04
C GLN A 134 -0.85 31.63 -12.00
N SER A 135 -0.96 32.55 -12.97
CA SER A 135 -2.01 32.47 -14.01
C SER A 135 -1.79 31.33 -15.00
N ALA A 136 -0.55 30.91 -15.21
CA ALA A 136 -0.21 29.77 -16.06
C ALA A 136 -0.75 28.45 -15.48
N ILE A 137 -0.63 28.26 -14.15
CA ILE A 137 -1.21 27.06 -13.49
C ILE A 137 -2.72 27.01 -13.64
N VAL A 138 -3.41 28.12 -13.45
CA VAL A 138 -4.88 28.13 -13.61
C VAL A 138 -5.26 27.72 -15.03
N ARG A 139 -4.54 28.22 -16.04
CA ARG A 139 -4.75 27.79 -17.43
C ARG A 139 -4.46 26.31 -17.63
N GLU A 140 -3.38 25.81 -17.05
CA GLU A 140 -3.00 24.40 -17.12
C GLU A 140 -4.06 23.50 -16.46
N VAL A 141 -4.50 23.83 -15.23
CA VAL A 141 -5.58 23.13 -14.53
C VAL A 141 -6.86 23.10 -15.39
N LEU A 142 -7.23 24.25 -15.98
CA LEU A 142 -8.41 24.32 -16.83
C LEU A 142 -8.25 23.53 -18.13
N SER A 143 -7.06 23.51 -18.72
CA SER A 143 -6.79 22.78 -19.96
C SER A 143 -6.75 21.26 -19.75
N GLN A 144 -6.17 20.79 -18.64
CA GLN A 144 -6.08 19.38 -18.31
C GLN A 144 -7.36 18.84 -17.66
N GLY A 145 -8.13 19.68 -16.99
CA GLY A 145 -9.37 19.30 -16.31
C GLY A 145 -9.13 18.15 -15.33
N ALA A 146 -9.88 17.07 -15.48
CA ALA A 146 -9.77 15.88 -14.60
C ALA A 146 -8.43 15.12 -14.71
N LYS A 147 -7.59 15.44 -15.69
CA LYS A 147 -6.26 14.86 -15.86
C LYS A 147 -5.16 15.63 -15.12
N TYR A 148 -5.48 16.81 -14.60
CA TYR A 148 -4.50 17.57 -13.84
C TYR A 148 -4.02 16.81 -12.61
N GLY A 149 -2.71 16.76 -12.42
CA GLY A 149 -2.07 15.98 -11.35
C GLY A 149 -1.81 14.52 -11.69
N GLN A 150 -2.19 14.06 -12.90
CA GLN A 150 -1.78 12.75 -13.38
C GLN A 150 -0.38 12.80 -13.98
N GLY A 151 0.40 11.75 -13.67
CA GLY A 151 1.78 11.60 -14.14
C GLY A 151 2.03 10.25 -14.80
N SER A 152 3.25 10.05 -15.24
CA SER A 152 3.68 8.79 -15.87
C SER A 152 4.84 8.12 -15.14
N ALA A 153 5.12 8.53 -13.89
CA ALA A 153 6.26 8.02 -13.12
C ALA A 153 6.21 6.50 -12.90
N LEU A 154 5.01 5.93 -12.84
CA LEU A 154 4.77 4.50 -12.68
C LEU A 154 4.17 3.85 -13.94
N ALA A 155 4.25 4.51 -15.10
CA ALA A 155 3.73 3.97 -16.34
C ALA A 155 4.40 2.64 -16.69
N GLY A 156 3.58 1.68 -17.12
CA GLY A 156 4.03 0.32 -17.45
C GLY A 156 4.12 -0.62 -16.25
N LEU A 157 3.87 -0.17 -15.01
CA LEU A 157 3.78 -1.04 -13.85
C LEU A 157 2.34 -1.50 -13.62
N HIS A 158 2.18 -2.80 -13.37
CA HIS A 158 0.93 -3.40 -12.90
C HIS A 158 1.07 -3.73 -11.41
N ILE A 159 0.32 -3.05 -10.57
CA ILE A 159 0.41 -3.13 -9.10
C ILE A 159 -0.83 -3.84 -8.56
N ASN A 160 -0.62 -4.88 -7.76
CA ASN A 160 -1.67 -5.44 -6.90
C ASN A 160 -1.60 -4.75 -5.55
N LEU A 161 -2.70 -4.17 -5.12
CA LEU A 161 -2.86 -3.50 -3.83
C LEU A 161 -3.92 -4.24 -3.03
N GLU A 162 -3.48 -5.01 -2.05
CA GLU A 162 -4.34 -5.73 -1.11
C GLU A 162 -4.49 -4.96 0.19
N PHE A 163 -5.73 -4.78 0.64
CA PHE A 163 -6.02 -4.08 1.88
C PHE A 163 -7.34 -4.52 2.49
N ILE A 164 -7.52 -4.29 3.79
CA ILE A 164 -8.61 -4.76 4.65
C ILE A 164 -8.53 -6.26 4.86
N SER A 165 -8.87 -7.07 3.86
CA SER A 165 -8.80 -8.54 3.87
C SER A 165 -9.38 -9.14 5.16
N ALA A 166 -10.59 -8.67 5.53
CA ALA A 166 -11.25 -9.06 6.78
C ALA A 166 -11.89 -10.44 6.64
N ASN A 167 -11.85 -11.24 7.72
CA ASN A 167 -12.52 -12.53 7.75
C ASN A 167 -14.03 -12.38 7.57
N PRO A 168 -14.67 -13.22 6.75
CA PRO A 168 -16.11 -13.14 6.46
C PRO A 168 -16.96 -13.75 7.58
N THR A 169 -16.49 -13.70 8.82
CA THR A 169 -17.11 -14.25 10.03
C THR A 169 -17.77 -13.17 10.90
N GLY A 170 -17.72 -11.91 10.47
CA GLY A 170 -18.34 -10.80 11.20
C GLY A 170 -18.37 -9.50 10.43
N PRO A 171 -19.07 -8.49 10.96
CA PRO A 171 -19.16 -7.18 10.34
C PRO A 171 -17.79 -6.45 10.36
N LEU A 172 -17.60 -5.52 9.41
CA LEU A 172 -16.45 -4.63 9.42
C LEU A 172 -16.52 -3.71 10.66
N HIS A 173 -15.38 -3.44 11.25
CA HIS A 173 -15.23 -2.56 12.39
C HIS A 173 -14.32 -1.36 12.07
N LEU A 174 -14.20 -0.43 13.01
CA LEU A 174 -13.45 0.82 12.83
C LEU A 174 -12.00 0.63 12.35
N GLY A 175 -11.33 -0.46 12.78
CA GLY A 175 -9.99 -0.80 12.27
C GLY A 175 -9.96 -1.05 10.76
N HIS A 176 -10.96 -1.76 10.24
CA HIS A 176 -11.11 -2.01 8.81
C HIS A 176 -11.40 -0.71 8.01
N THR A 177 -12.20 0.20 8.57
CA THR A 177 -12.49 1.51 7.96
C THR A 177 -11.23 2.34 7.75
N ARG A 178 -10.29 2.28 8.70
CA ARG A 178 -8.99 2.96 8.55
C ARG A 178 -8.22 2.41 7.34
N TRP A 179 -8.14 1.10 7.21
CA TRP A 179 -7.47 0.46 6.08
C TRP A 179 -8.19 0.70 4.76
N ALA A 180 -9.53 0.77 4.77
CA ALA A 180 -10.32 1.16 3.61
C ALA A 180 -9.92 2.54 3.10
N ALA A 181 -9.90 3.54 3.97
CA ALA A 181 -9.56 4.91 3.60
C ALA A 181 -8.12 5.04 3.09
N VAL A 182 -7.14 4.42 3.76
CA VAL A 182 -5.72 4.50 3.37
C VAL A 182 -5.45 3.71 2.10
N GLY A 183 -6.03 2.51 1.96
CA GLY A 183 -5.85 1.66 0.79
C GLY A 183 -6.45 2.28 -0.48
N ASP A 184 -7.67 2.78 -0.40
CA ASP A 184 -8.32 3.47 -1.51
C ASP A 184 -7.53 4.73 -1.93
N ALA A 185 -7.11 5.56 -0.96
CA ALA A 185 -6.30 6.73 -1.24
C ALA A 185 -4.96 6.36 -1.91
N LEU A 186 -4.28 5.31 -1.43
CA LEU A 186 -3.05 4.82 -2.03
C LEU A 186 -3.29 4.32 -3.46
N GLY A 187 -4.35 3.56 -3.70
CA GLY A 187 -4.72 3.08 -5.02
C GLY A 187 -4.90 4.23 -6.02
N ARG A 188 -5.62 5.27 -5.61
CA ARG A 188 -5.82 6.49 -6.44
C ARG A 188 -4.52 7.23 -6.73
N VAL A 189 -3.63 7.37 -5.74
CA VAL A 189 -2.33 8.03 -5.92
C VAL A 189 -1.44 7.24 -6.88
N LEU A 190 -1.37 5.92 -6.73
CA LEU A 190 -0.60 5.05 -7.63
C LEU A 190 -1.14 5.12 -9.07
N ALA A 191 -2.46 5.11 -9.23
CA ALA A 191 -3.11 5.25 -10.54
C ALA A 191 -2.84 6.64 -11.14
N ALA A 192 -2.93 7.72 -10.34
CA ALA A 192 -2.59 9.06 -10.78
C ALA A 192 -1.12 9.20 -11.19
N ALA A 193 -0.21 8.43 -10.59
CA ALA A 193 1.19 8.34 -10.99
C ALA A 193 1.42 7.51 -12.27
N GLY A 194 0.38 6.94 -12.86
CA GLY A 194 0.42 6.21 -14.14
C GLY A 194 0.49 4.68 -14.03
N ALA A 195 0.40 4.11 -12.83
CA ALA A 195 0.34 2.66 -12.67
C ALA A 195 -1.03 2.09 -13.08
N LYS A 196 -1.04 0.86 -13.58
CA LYS A 196 -2.24 0.03 -13.58
C LYS A 196 -2.38 -0.59 -12.20
N VAL A 197 -3.40 -0.20 -11.43
CA VAL A 197 -3.63 -0.71 -10.08
C VAL A 197 -4.80 -1.69 -10.12
N THR A 198 -4.61 -2.85 -9.48
CA THR A 198 -5.69 -3.80 -9.18
C THR A 198 -5.85 -3.85 -7.67
N GLN A 199 -7.00 -3.42 -7.18
CA GLN A 199 -7.37 -3.45 -5.76
C GLN A 199 -7.97 -4.81 -5.43
N GLU A 200 -7.40 -5.50 -4.44
CA GLU A 200 -7.77 -6.87 -4.10
C GLU A 200 -8.11 -7.01 -2.63
N PHE A 201 -9.21 -7.73 -2.38
CA PHE A 201 -9.63 -8.14 -1.05
C PHE A 201 -9.46 -9.66 -0.93
N TYR A 202 -8.64 -10.13 -0.01
CA TYR A 202 -8.49 -11.55 0.27
C TYR A 202 -9.55 -12.00 1.27
N ILE A 203 -10.28 -13.05 0.91
CA ILE A 203 -11.35 -13.63 1.73
C ILE A 203 -10.80 -14.91 2.36
N ASN A 204 -10.56 -14.88 3.67
CA ASN A 204 -10.21 -16.07 4.44
C ASN A 204 -11.49 -16.88 4.75
N ASP A 205 -11.97 -17.61 3.76
CA ASP A 205 -13.23 -18.34 3.79
C ASP A 205 -13.06 -19.86 4.06
N ARG A 206 -11.95 -20.25 4.71
CA ARG A 206 -11.59 -21.63 5.00
C ARG A 206 -11.14 -21.83 6.45
N GLY A 207 -11.13 -23.09 6.88
CA GLY A 207 -10.56 -23.52 8.15
C GLY A 207 -11.48 -23.33 9.36
N ASN A 208 -10.91 -23.56 10.53
CA ASN A 208 -11.65 -23.66 11.80
C ASN A 208 -12.50 -22.42 12.14
N GLN A 209 -12.10 -21.22 11.71
CA GLN A 209 -12.88 -20.01 11.95
C GLN A 209 -14.24 -20.05 11.22
N MET A 210 -14.25 -20.54 9.99
CA MET A 210 -15.49 -20.71 9.23
C MET A 210 -16.38 -21.79 9.83
N ASP A 211 -15.80 -22.89 10.32
CA ASP A 211 -16.56 -23.96 10.99
C ASP A 211 -17.19 -23.47 12.29
N LEU A 212 -16.44 -22.73 13.11
CA LEU A 212 -16.94 -22.11 14.34
C LEU A 212 -18.02 -21.06 14.05
N PHE A 213 -17.87 -20.30 13.00
CA PHE A 213 -18.88 -19.33 12.56
C PHE A 213 -20.19 -20.03 12.17
N GLY A 214 -20.10 -21.08 11.34
CA GLY A 214 -21.26 -21.89 10.96
C GLY A 214 -21.96 -22.51 12.16
N ALA A 215 -21.20 -23.12 13.10
CA ALA A 215 -21.72 -23.69 14.32
C ALA A 215 -22.38 -22.64 15.23
N SER A 216 -21.86 -21.43 15.28
CA SER A 216 -22.45 -20.32 16.07
C SER A 216 -23.80 -19.89 15.52
N VAL A 217 -23.91 -19.75 14.20
CA VAL A 217 -25.18 -19.37 13.55
C VAL A 217 -26.21 -20.49 13.67
N GLU A 218 -25.80 -21.75 13.52
CA GLU A 218 -26.67 -22.92 13.72
C GLU A 218 -27.19 -22.96 15.16
N ALA A 219 -26.33 -22.83 16.16
CA ALA A 219 -26.72 -22.81 17.58
C ALA A 219 -27.75 -21.71 17.86
N ALA A 220 -27.53 -20.50 17.35
CA ALA A 220 -28.46 -19.39 17.49
C ALA A 220 -29.82 -19.69 16.82
N ALA A 221 -29.83 -20.33 15.65
CA ALA A 221 -31.05 -20.72 14.95
C ALA A 221 -31.88 -21.76 15.73
N LEU A 222 -31.20 -22.65 16.45
CA LEU A 222 -31.81 -23.71 17.26
C LEU A 222 -32.14 -23.27 18.68
N GLY A 223 -31.81 -22.05 19.08
CA GLY A 223 -31.97 -21.59 20.47
C GLY A 223 -31.03 -22.31 21.47
N LEU A 224 -29.93 -22.83 20.99
CA LEU A 224 -28.90 -23.51 21.78
C LEU A 224 -27.80 -22.53 22.21
N PRO A 225 -27.05 -22.86 23.29
CA PRO A 225 -25.85 -22.10 23.65
C PRO A 225 -24.83 -22.10 22.51
N ILE A 226 -24.29 -20.93 22.21
CA ILE A 226 -23.20 -20.82 21.25
C ILE A 226 -21.95 -21.54 21.80
N PRO A 227 -21.18 -22.28 20.98
CA PRO A 227 -19.94 -22.92 21.40
C PRO A 227 -18.99 -21.96 22.13
N GLU A 228 -18.25 -22.46 23.12
CA GLU A 228 -17.36 -21.65 23.98
C GLU A 228 -16.40 -20.75 23.18
N ASN A 229 -15.84 -21.28 22.08
CA ASN A 229 -14.94 -20.54 21.17
C ASN A 229 -15.65 -19.98 19.94
N GLY A 230 -16.98 -19.99 19.96
CA GLY A 230 -17.81 -19.51 18.83
C GLY A 230 -17.93 -17.99 18.78
N TYR A 231 -18.49 -17.53 17.68
CA TYR A 231 -18.76 -16.11 17.46
C TYR A 231 -20.00 -15.68 18.22
N GLN A 232 -19.86 -14.60 18.98
CA GLN A 232 -20.94 -14.05 19.80
C GLN A 232 -21.28 -12.64 19.33
N GLY A 233 -22.54 -12.24 19.54
CA GLY A 233 -23.01 -10.92 19.19
C GLY A 233 -24.39 -10.98 18.50
N GLU A 234 -25.07 -9.84 18.47
CA GLU A 234 -26.43 -9.73 17.92
C GLU A 234 -26.49 -10.15 16.44
N TYR A 235 -25.44 -9.85 15.67
CA TYR A 235 -25.37 -10.19 14.25
C TYR A 235 -25.46 -11.70 13.97
N ILE A 236 -25.01 -12.57 14.87
CA ILE A 236 -25.13 -14.03 14.75
C ILE A 236 -26.62 -14.43 14.82
N GLY A 237 -27.36 -13.86 15.78
CA GLY A 237 -28.80 -14.08 15.89
C GLY A 237 -29.58 -13.52 14.69
N ASP A 238 -29.16 -12.40 14.14
CA ASP A 238 -29.80 -11.79 12.97
C ASP A 238 -29.54 -12.59 11.68
N LEU A 239 -28.30 -13.11 11.50
CA LEU A 239 -28.00 -14.06 10.42
C LEU A 239 -28.86 -15.33 10.54
N ALA A 240 -28.94 -15.91 11.74
CA ALA A 240 -29.75 -17.09 12.00
C ALA A 240 -31.22 -16.88 11.64
N LYS A 241 -31.85 -15.78 12.13
CA LYS A 241 -33.22 -15.39 11.82
C LYS A 241 -33.43 -15.21 10.32
N THR A 242 -32.50 -14.51 9.65
CA THR A 242 -32.57 -14.24 8.21
C THR A 242 -32.56 -15.54 7.41
N LEU A 243 -31.66 -16.47 7.75
CA LEU A 243 -31.54 -17.75 7.06
C LEU A 243 -32.79 -18.63 7.23
N VAL A 244 -33.29 -18.75 8.46
CA VAL A 244 -34.49 -19.53 8.77
C VAL A 244 -35.74 -18.91 8.13
N ALA A 245 -35.83 -17.58 8.10
CA ALA A 245 -36.93 -16.91 7.42
C ALA A 245 -36.91 -17.11 5.90
N ALA A 246 -35.71 -17.17 5.29
CA ALA A 246 -35.56 -17.40 3.87
C ALA A 246 -35.88 -18.85 3.48
N ASP A 247 -35.48 -19.81 4.33
CA ASP A 247 -35.71 -21.23 4.06
C ASP A 247 -35.74 -22.02 5.37
N LYS A 248 -36.96 -22.38 5.80
CA LYS A 248 -37.15 -23.17 7.03
C LYS A 248 -36.64 -24.60 6.92
N SER A 249 -36.52 -25.16 5.72
CA SER A 249 -36.05 -26.52 5.53
C SER A 249 -34.62 -26.76 5.97
N ILE A 250 -33.84 -25.70 6.16
CA ILE A 250 -32.48 -25.79 6.75
C ILE A 250 -32.50 -26.43 8.14
N LEU A 251 -33.60 -26.30 8.88
CA LEU A 251 -33.78 -26.89 10.22
C LEU A 251 -34.06 -28.40 10.15
N ASP A 252 -34.53 -28.92 9.01
CA ASP A 252 -34.82 -30.34 8.80
C ASP A 252 -33.53 -31.14 8.56
N LEU A 253 -32.42 -30.47 8.22
CA LEU A 253 -31.11 -31.08 8.13
C LEU A 253 -30.57 -31.46 9.50
N SER A 254 -29.60 -32.39 9.56
CA SER A 254 -29.00 -32.84 10.82
C SER A 254 -27.51 -33.02 10.70
N GLY A 255 -26.82 -32.96 11.86
CA GLY A 255 -25.39 -33.19 11.96
C GLY A 255 -24.58 -32.26 11.06
N ALA A 256 -23.50 -32.77 10.50
CA ALA A 256 -22.54 -31.97 9.71
C ALA A 256 -23.17 -31.29 8.48
N ALA A 257 -24.20 -31.90 7.88
CA ALA A 257 -24.89 -31.32 6.73
C ALA A 257 -25.57 -29.99 7.08
N ARG A 258 -26.23 -29.92 8.26
CA ARG A 258 -26.89 -28.70 8.73
C ARG A 258 -25.86 -27.62 9.06
N THR A 259 -24.81 -27.96 9.80
CA THR A 259 -23.74 -27.00 10.13
C THR A 259 -23.09 -26.43 8.87
N THR A 260 -22.82 -27.29 7.88
CA THR A 260 -22.26 -26.88 6.60
C THR A 260 -23.20 -25.89 5.87
N GLU A 261 -24.48 -26.18 5.83
CA GLU A 261 -25.44 -25.33 5.13
C GLU A 261 -25.60 -23.96 5.84
N PHE A 262 -25.63 -23.94 7.19
CA PHE A 262 -25.59 -22.68 7.94
C PHE A 262 -24.30 -21.91 7.65
N ARG A 263 -23.13 -22.57 7.66
CA ARG A 263 -21.84 -21.95 7.35
C ARG A 263 -21.85 -21.28 5.97
N GLU A 264 -22.23 -22.03 4.93
CA GLU A 264 -22.16 -21.52 3.56
C GLU A 264 -23.16 -20.38 3.29
N ARG A 265 -24.36 -20.49 3.83
CA ARG A 265 -25.36 -19.42 3.66
C ARG A 265 -25.04 -18.17 4.49
N ALA A 266 -24.60 -18.35 5.73
CA ALA A 266 -24.17 -17.23 6.58
C ALA A 266 -22.95 -16.53 6.00
N TYR A 267 -21.99 -17.28 5.47
CA TYR A 267 -20.84 -16.73 4.75
C TYR A 267 -21.27 -15.81 3.60
N LYS A 268 -22.17 -16.25 2.75
CA LYS A 268 -22.65 -15.43 1.63
C LYS A 268 -23.32 -14.15 2.08
N LEU A 269 -24.15 -14.21 3.13
CA LEU A 269 -24.81 -13.03 3.68
C LEU A 269 -23.81 -12.06 4.32
N GLN A 270 -22.86 -12.59 5.10
CA GLN A 270 -21.86 -11.77 5.77
C GLN A 270 -20.92 -11.10 4.79
N LEU A 271 -20.48 -11.82 3.76
CA LEU A 271 -19.65 -11.25 2.70
C LEU A 271 -20.41 -10.16 1.93
N ALA A 272 -21.68 -10.40 1.58
CA ALA A 272 -22.51 -9.40 0.92
C ALA A 272 -22.71 -8.13 1.80
N GLN A 273 -22.84 -8.29 3.12
CA GLN A 273 -22.90 -7.17 4.05
C GLN A 273 -21.59 -6.37 4.04
N GLN A 274 -20.44 -7.04 4.11
CA GLN A 274 -19.13 -6.38 4.05
C GLN A 274 -18.96 -5.60 2.73
N GLN A 275 -19.32 -6.21 1.61
CA GLN A 275 -19.31 -5.57 0.29
C GLN A 275 -20.21 -4.33 0.25
N GLY A 276 -21.43 -4.43 0.76
CA GLY A 276 -22.37 -3.31 0.80
C GLY A 276 -21.89 -2.14 1.68
N VAL A 277 -21.23 -2.44 2.81
CA VAL A 277 -20.63 -1.41 3.68
C VAL A 277 -19.48 -0.70 2.95
N LEU A 278 -18.62 -1.45 2.27
CA LEU A 278 -17.49 -0.88 1.53
C LEU A 278 -17.95 -0.06 0.32
N GLU A 279 -18.98 -0.51 -0.38
CA GLU A 279 -19.60 0.26 -1.46
C GLU A 279 -20.17 1.59 -0.94
N THR A 280 -20.89 1.56 0.19
CA THR A 280 -21.40 2.77 0.85
C THR A 280 -20.25 3.71 1.28
N PHE A 281 -19.13 3.16 1.69
CA PHE A 281 -17.92 3.90 2.05
C PHE A 281 -17.11 4.34 0.82
N GLN A 282 -17.57 4.02 -0.39
CA GLN A 282 -16.90 4.31 -1.67
C GLN A 282 -15.50 3.70 -1.79
N THR A 283 -15.32 2.52 -1.20
CA THR A 283 -14.10 1.72 -1.34
C THR A 283 -14.42 0.53 -2.22
N HIS A 284 -13.82 0.48 -3.40
CA HIS A 284 -14.10 -0.54 -4.42
C HIS A 284 -12.93 -1.50 -4.55
N PHE A 285 -13.24 -2.76 -4.87
CA PHE A 285 -12.24 -3.79 -5.14
C PHE A 285 -12.50 -4.38 -6.52
N ASP A 286 -11.43 -4.53 -7.29
CA ASP A 286 -11.47 -5.19 -8.59
C ASP A 286 -11.56 -6.71 -8.45
N VAL A 287 -10.97 -7.25 -7.37
CA VAL A 287 -10.89 -8.68 -7.11
C VAL A 287 -11.26 -8.99 -5.65
N TRP A 288 -12.20 -9.91 -5.48
CA TRP A 288 -12.54 -10.57 -4.23
C TRP A 288 -11.99 -11.98 -4.30
N PHE A 289 -10.80 -12.19 -3.72
CA PHE A 289 -10.06 -13.43 -3.86
C PHE A 289 -10.37 -14.39 -2.73
N SER A 290 -10.99 -15.54 -3.03
CA SER A 290 -11.30 -16.59 -2.06
C SER A 290 -10.10 -17.51 -1.84
N GLU A 291 -9.74 -17.75 -0.57
CA GLU A 291 -8.69 -18.71 -0.19
C GLU A 291 -8.99 -20.13 -0.70
N ARG A 292 -10.26 -20.51 -0.73
CA ARG A 292 -10.69 -21.83 -1.26
C ARG A 292 -10.16 -22.08 -2.66
N THR A 293 -10.09 -21.04 -3.49
CA THR A 293 -9.58 -21.13 -4.86
C THR A 293 -8.14 -21.66 -4.92
N LEU A 294 -7.28 -21.32 -3.95
CA LEU A 294 -5.90 -21.81 -3.89
C LEU A 294 -5.85 -23.33 -3.69
N HIS A 295 -6.74 -23.85 -2.83
CA HIS A 295 -6.78 -25.26 -2.51
C HIS A 295 -7.49 -26.08 -3.57
N GLU A 296 -8.61 -25.59 -4.10
CA GLU A 296 -9.41 -26.28 -5.11
C GLU A 296 -8.71 -26.33 -6.47
N SER A 297 -7.89 -25.35 -6.79
CA SER A 297 -7.11 -25.31 -8.04
C SER A 297 -5.78 -26.06 -7.99
N GLY A 298 -5.36 -26.57 -6.83
CA GLY A 298 -4.02 -27.16 -6.64
C GLY A 298 -2.90 -26.13 -6.60
N ALA A 299 -3.21 -24.83 -6.38
CA ALA A 299 -2.21 -23.77 -6.36
C ALA A 299 -1.24 -23.89 -5.18
N VAL A 300 -1.68 -24.50 -4.06
CA VAL A 300 -0.80 -24.73 -2.91
C VAL A 300 0.25 -25.78 -3.25
N GLU A 301 -0.14 -26.91 -3.84
CA GLU A 301 0.75 -27.96 -4.32
C GLU A 301 1.71 -27.43 -5.39
N HIS A 302 1.20 -26.66 -6.34
CA HIS A 302 2.01 -26.01 -7.37
C HIS A 302 3.07 -25.07 -6.74
N GLY A 303 2.69 -24.29 -5.74
CA GLY A 303 3.61 -23.42 -5.00
C GLY A 303 4.72 -24.21 -4.29
N MET A 304 4.35 -25.30 -3.62
CA MET A 304 5.31 -26.19 -2.95
C MET A 304 6.29 -26.82 -3.94
N ASP A 305 5.81 -27.30 -5.06
CA ASP A 305 6.66 -27.89 -6.12
C ASP A 305 7.63 -26.88 -6.72
N LYS A 306 7.18 -25.63 -6.91
CA LYS A 306 8.03 -24.55 -7.38
C LYS A 306 9.16 -24.24 -6.40
N LEU A 307 8.87 -24.18 -5.09
CA LEU A 307 9.88 -23.97 -4.05
C LEU A 307 10.84 -25.15 -3.93
N ARG A 308 10.36 -26.41 -4.05
CA ARG A 308 11.22 -27.61 -4.09
C ARG A 308 12.19 -27.57 -5.25
N LYS A 309 11.72 -27.26 -6.47
CA LYS A 309 12.55 -27.12 -7.68
C LYS A 309 13.61 -26.02 -7.57
N GLN A 310 13.35 -25.01 -6.77
CA GLN A 310 14.29 -23.91 -6.50
C GLN A 310 15.31 -24.24 -5.40
N GLY A 311 15.17 -25.38 -4.69
CA GLY A 311 16.07 -25.81 -3.64
C GLY A 311 15.88 -25.10 -2.29
N HIS A 312 14.76 -24.39 -2.11
CA HIS A 312 14.50 -23.64 -0.89
C HIS A 312 13.78 -24.46 0.20
N VAL A 313 13.41 -25.69 -0.10
CA VAL A 313 12.62 -26.59 0.78
C VAL A 313 13.48 -27.75 1.24
N PHE A 314 13.30 -28.16 2.49
CA PHE A 314 13.93 -29.36 3.08
C PHE A 314 12.99 -30.07 4.02
N GLU A 315 13.26 -31.34 4.29
CA GLU A 315 12.48 -32.17 5.22
C GLU A 315 13.22 -32.27 6.55
N LEU A 316 12.50 -32.06 7.65
CA LEU A 316 13.00 -32.22 9.02
C LEU A 316 11.83 -32.65 9.94
N GLU A 317 12.03 -33.72 10.75
CA GLU A 317 11.04 -34.23 11.72
C GLU A 317 9.67 -34.51 11.07
N ASP A 318 9.69 -35.19 9.93
CA ASP A 318 8.51 -35.51 9.11
C ASP A 318 7.69 -34.32 8.65
N ALA A 319 8.25 -33.13 8.73
CA ALA A 319 7.64 -31.88 8.26
C ALA A 319 8.45 -31.25 7.12
N THR A 320 7.76 -30.54 6.23
CA THR A 320 8.39 -29.81 5.12
C THR A 320 8.63 -28.35 5.51
N TRP A 321 9.86 -27.88 5.39
CA TRP A 321 10.31 -26.57 5.82
C TRP A 321 10.80 -25.71 4.66
N LEU A 322 10.63 -24.39 4.77
CA LEU A 322 11.22 -23.40 3.87
C LEU A 322 12.42 -22.75 4.56
N ARG A 323 13.56 -22.64 3.84
CA ARG A 323 14.79 -21.94 4.30
C ARG A 323 14.62 -20.44 4.30
N THR A 324 13.83 -19.91 5.20
CA THR A 324 13.61 -18.45 5.30
C THR A 324 14.80 -17.74 5.94
N THR A 325 15.65 -18.46 6.68
CA THR A 325 16.90 -17.92 7.25
C THR A 325 17.89 -17.48 6.18
N ASP A 326 17.92 -18.13 5.00
CA ASP A 326 18.74 -17.71 3.85
C ASP A 326 18.39 -16.29 3.37
N TYR A 327 17.20 -15.79 3.75
CA TYR A 327 16.66 -14.49 3.37
C TYR A 327 16.55 -13.50 4.54
N GLY A 328 17.14 -13.83 5.69
CA GLY A 328 17.23 -12.95 6.85
C GLY A 328 16.07 -13.05 7.85
N ASP A 329 15.27 -14.12 7.77
CA ASP A 329 14.30 -14.46 8.81
C ASP A 329 15.02 -14.99 10.07
N ASP A 330 14.39 -14.94 11.23
CA ASP A 330 14.94 -15.41 12.51
C ASP A 330 14.99 -16.93 12.61
N LYS A 331 14.17 -17.64 11.84
CA LYS A 331 14.11 -19.11 11.77
C LYS A 331 13.45 -19.57 10.49
N ASP A 332 13.70 -20.81 10.09
CA ASP A 332 13.00 -21.48 9.00
C ASP A 332 11.53 -21.72 9.35
N ARG A 333 10.68 -21.79 8.33
CA ARG A 333 9.23 -21.88 8.48
C ARG A 333 8.68 -23.20 7.97
N VAL A 334 7.77 -23.79 8.74
CA VAL A 334 7.06 -25.01 8.35
C VAL A 334 6.04 -24.67 7.26
N LEU A 335 6.09 -25.41 6.17
CA LEU A 335 5.12 -25.38 5.08
C LEU A 335 4.07 -26.47 5.27
N ILE A 336 4.52 -27.72 5.48
CA ILE A 336 3.66 -28.87 5.71
C ILE A 336 4.06 -29.48 7.04
N LYS A 337 3.09 -29.69 7.93
CA LYS A 337 3.32 -30.30 9.24
C LYS A 337 3.55 -31.81 9.11
N SER A 338 4.01 -32.44 10.17
CA SER A 338 4.24 -33.90 10.25
C SER A 338 2.96 -34.74 10.05
N ASP A 339 1.77 -34.16 10.28
CA ASP A 339 0.48 -34.78 10.00
C ASP A 339 0.03 -34.62 8.52
N GLY A 340 0.85 -34.02 7.66
CA GLY A 340 0.56 -33.74 6.25
C GLY A 340 -0.30 -32.49 6.01
N SER A 341 -0.71 -31.77 7.07
CA SER A 341 -1.52 -30.58 6.91
C SER A 341 -0.69 -29.35 6.52
N TYR A 342 -1.24 -28.53 5.62
CA TYR A 342 -0.64 -27.25 5.25
C TYR A 342 -0.72 -26.24 6.38
N THR A 343 0.31 -25.40 6.50
CA THR A 343 0.30 -24.24 7.38
C THR A 343 -0.29 -23.02 6.65
N TYR A 344 -0.63 -21.97 7.38
CA TYR A 344 -0.99 -20.68 6.78
C TYR A 344 0.09 -20.16 5.85
N PHE A 345 1.36 -20.38 6.18
CA PHE A 345 2.48 -19.93 5.37
C PHE A 345 2.54 -20.59 3.99
N SER A 346 2.02 -21.80 3.85
CA SER A 346 1.87 -22.47 2.54
C SER A 346 0.84 -21.77 1.66
N SER A 347 -0.32 -21.41 2.24
CA SER A 347 -1.37 -20.68 1.54
C SER A 347 -0.88 -19.29 1.12
N ASP A 348 -0.19 -18.57 2.01
CA ASP A 348 0.39 -17.25 1.74
C ASP A 348 1.42 -17.31 0.60
N THR A 349 2.27 -18.35 0.61
CA THR A 349 3.25 -18.57 -0.46
C THR A 349 2.57 -18.86 -1.80
N ALA A 350 1.57 -19.74 -1.81
CA ALA A 350 0.80 -20.05 -3.01
C ALA A 350 0.07 -18.82 -3.54
N TYR A 351 -0.50 -18.02 -2.67
CA TYR A 351 -1.17 -16.79 -3.02
C TYR A 351 -0.21 -15.75 -3.63
N TYR A 352 0.98 -15.58 -3.05
CA TYR A 352 2.01 -14.72 -3.65
C TYR A 352 2.41 -15.20 -5.05
N ILE A 353 2.63 -16.51 -5.23
CA ILE A 353 2.95 -17.10 -6.53
C ILE A 353 1.80 -16.85 -7.52
N ASN A 354 0.55 -17.07 -7.11
CA ASN A 354 -0.64 -16.77 -7.91
C ASN A 354 -0.66 -15.31 -8.37
N LYS A 355 -0.39 -14.34 -7.48
CA LYS A 355 -0.29 -12.92 -7.85
C LYS A 355 0.80 -12.69 -8.91
N ARG A 356 1.97 -13.30 -8.75
CA ARG A 356 3.06 -13.16 -9.72
C ARG A 356 2.72 -13.75 -11.07
N GLU A 357 2.01 -14.87 -11.11
CA GLU A 357 1.57 -15.53 -12.34
C GLU A 357 0.44 -14.79 -13.04
N ARG A 358 -0.38 -14.02 -12.30
CA ARG A 358 -1.35 -13.06 -12.87
C ARG A 358 -0.68 -11.82 -13.48
N GLY A 359 0.65 -11.70 -13.41
CA GLY A 359 1.44 -10.67 -14.09
C GLY A 359 1.57 -9.35 -13.32
N PHE A 360 1.40 -9.35 -12.00
CA PHE A 360 1.67 -8.17 -11.19
C PHE A 360 3.18 -7.94 -11.01
N ASP A 361 3.64 -6.73 -11.32
CA ASP A 361 5.03 -6.34 -11.11
C ASP A 361 5.36 -6.08 -9.65
N ILE A 362 4.39 -5.49 -8.92
CA ILE A 362 4.50 -5.14 -7.52
C ILE A 362 3.25 -5.63 -6.79
N CYS A 363 3.43 -6.28 -5.63
CA CYS A 363 2.36 -6.64 -4.71
C CYS A 363 2.54 -5.83 -3.42
N ILE A 364 1.53 -5.07 -3.04
CA ILE A 364 1.48 -4.28 -1.80
C ILE A 364 0.42 -4.92 -0.91
N TYR A 365 0.82 -5.27 0.31
CA TYR A 365 -0.06 -5.82 1.35
C TYR A 365 -0.18 -4.81 2.48
N MET A 366 -1.39 -4.41 2.79
CA MET A 366 -1.71 -3.50 3.89
C MET A 366 -2.50 -4.29 4.95
N LEU A 367 -1.76 -4.81 5.93
CA LEU A 367 -2.24 -5.70 6.99
C LEU A 367 -2.28 -5.01 8.35
#